data_ac3c63a477c875b5ac67a0d676a5602d
#
_entry.id   ac3c63a477c875b5ac67a0d676a5602d
#
_cell.length_a   1.000
_cell.length_b   1.000
_cell.length_c   1.000
_cell.angle_alpha   90.00
_cell.angle_beta   90.00
_cell.angle_gamma   90.00
#
_symmetry.space_group_name_H-M   'P 1'
#
loop_
_entity.id
_entity.type
_entity.pdbx_description
1 polymer ?
#
loop_
_entity_poly.entity_id
_entity_poly.type
_entity_poly.pdbx_seq_one_letter_code
_entity_poly.pdbx_strand_id
1 'polypeptide(L)'
;TVYITGASNLSENGVIISRWTETPRNFAYRGDILLVCKGSGYGKTVFCDVDEVHIARQIMAIKQMNSLNMSFTRYFLQANLIYLKAKGQGVIPGIDRASVLNVPFPLPPLVEQKRIVAKIEELLPYIDRYEQAWSKLEKFNSRFPEDMKRSLLQYAIQGKLVEQRSEEGTAEELFEQIQKEKHRLIKEKKIKKEKPLPEITDDEKPFDIPESWKWVRIQDISWFIDAGKSPKCNKQPVCDKEWGVITTTAIQKGFFDEKQNKVLPQDFVINPLMQVHI
;
A
#
# COMPACT_ATOMS: atom_id res chain seq x y z
N THR A 1 7.41 15.42 40.78
CA THR A 1 6.09 15.30 40.13
C THR A 1 6.26 14.92 38.67
N VAL A 2 5.36 14.05 38.18
CA VAL A 2 5.29 13.69 36.74
C VAL A 2 5.11 14.94 35.88
N TYR A 3 5.80 15.01 34.76
CA TYR A 3 5.77 16.18 33.87
C TYR A 3 5.39 15.79 32.45
N ILE A 4 4.33 16.41 31.91
CA ILE A 4 3.87 16.22 30.55
C ILE A 4 3.98 17.50 29.74
N THR A 5 4.50 17.40 28.53
CA THR A 5 4.84 18.57 27.70
C THR A 5 3.94 18.76 26.49
N GLY A 6 3.30 17.72 25.98
CA GLY A 6 2.52 17.80 24.76
C GLY A 6 1.81 16.48 24.39
N ALA A 7 1.38 16.40 23.14
CA ALA A 7 0.61 15.26 22.63
C ALA A 7 1.31 13.89 22.73
N SER A 8 2.64 13.85 22.68
CA SER A 8 3.44 12.63 22.82
C SER A 8 3.35 11.99 24.22
N ASN A 9 2.94 12.77 25.21
CA ASN A 9 2.71 12.26 26.57
C ASN A 9 1.28 11.79 26.82
N LEU A 10 0.42 11.77 25.80
CA LEU A 10 -0.97 11.39 25.90
C LEU A 10 -1.27 10.24 24.93
N SER A 11 -1.80 9.14 25.45
CA SER A 11 -2.39 8.04 24.68
C SER A 11 -3.91 8.16 24.67
N GLU A 12 -4.59 7.23 24.02
CA GLU A 12 -6.07 7.13 24.12
C GLU A 12 -6.50 6.68 25.52
N ASN A 13 -5.64 5.94 26.21
CA ASN A 13 -5.91 5.34 27.51
C ASN A 13 -5.45 6.19 28.73
N GLY A 14 -4.79 7.35 28.50
CA GLY A 14 -4.31 8.17 29.59
C GLY A 14 -2.95 8.80 29.35
N VAL A 15 -2.25 9.12 30.42
CA VAL A 15 -0.97 9.81 30.47
C VAL A 15 0.19 8.83 30.28
N ILE A 16 1.10 9.14 29.35
CA ILE A 16 2.38 8.43 29.17
C ILE A 16 3.46 9.15 30.00
N ILE A 17 3.92 8.49 31.04
CA ILE A 17 4.93 9.04 31.95
C ILE A 17 6.32 8.80 31.38
N SER A 18 7.04 9.89 31.06
CA SER A 18 8.39 9.83 30.52
C SER A 18 9.36 10.83 31.17
N ARG A 19 8.83 11.80 31.91
CA ARG A 19 9.62 12.89 32.52
C ARG A 19 9.08 13.29 33.88
N TRP A 20 9.95 13.89 34.67
CA TRP A 20 9.63 14.44 36.00
C TRP A 20 10.19 15.84 36.13
N THR A 21 9.64 16.64 37.06
CA THR A 21 10.13 17.95 37.42
C THR A 21 10.18 18.09 38.93
N GLU A 22 11.20 18.84 39.44
CA GLU A 22 11.36 19.17 40.85
C GLU A 22 10.64 20.48 41.18
N THR A 23 10.32 21.31 40.15
CA THR A 23 9.67 22.60 40.32
C THR A 23 8.33 22.69 39.62
N PRO A 24 7.33 21.88 40.05
CA PRO A 24 6.01 21.91 39.43
C PRO A 24 5.27 23.22 39.73
N ARG A 25 4.47 23.71 38.76
CA ARG A 25 3.69 24.94 38.90
C ARG A 25 2.23 24.80 38.57
N ASN A 26 1.91 24.11 37.45
CA ASN A 26 0.56 23.92 36.94
C ASN A 26 0.20 22.45 36.99
N PHE A 27 -0.85 22.12 37.71
CA PHE A 27 -1.22 20.74 37.99
C PHE A 27 -2.50 20.34 37.24
N ALA A 28 -2.55 19.10 36.83
CA ALA A 28 -3.78 18.39 36.55
C ALA A 28 -3.88 17.17 37.47
N TYR A 29 -5.09 16.77 37.75
CA TYR A 29 -5.41 15.70 38.68
C TYR A 29 -6.25 14.64 38.01
N ARG A 30 -6.33 13.46 38.60
CA ARG A 30 -7.17 12.34 38.13
C ARG A 30 -8.60 12.82 37.87
N GLY A 31 -9.10 12.53 36.65
CA GLY A 31 -10.42 12.92 36.19
C GLY A 31 -10.51 14.26 35.47
N ASP A 32 -9.46 15.11 35.51
CA ASP A 32 -9.38 16.30 34.68
C ASP A 32 -9.29 15.93 33.19
N ILE A 33 -9.84 16.76 32.30
CA ILE A 33 -9.64 16.61 30.87
C ILE A 33 -8.39 17.39 30.47
N LEU A 34 -7.44 16.69 29.87
CA LEU A 34 -6.23 17.26 29.28
C LEU A 34 -6.48 17.56 27.80
N LEU A 35 -6.42 18.83 27.41
CA LEU A 35 -6.56 19.30 26.04
C LEU A 35 -5.20 19.76 25.51
N VAL A 36 -4.74 19.18 24.42
CA VAL A 36 -3.54 19.64 23.70
C VAL A 36 -3.88 20.92 22.93
N CYS A 37 -3.26 22.03 23.32
CA CYS A 37 -3.56 23.34 22.77
C CYS A 37 -2.62 23.78 21.65
N LYS A 38 -1.40 23.23 21.57
CA LYS A 38 -0.35 23.62 20.61
C LYS A 38 0.48 22.43 20.17
N GLY A 39 1.11 22.54 18.99
CA GLY A 39 1.98 21.51 18.43
C GLY A 39 1.24 20.44 17.62
N SER A 40 1.96 19.41 17.20
CA SER A 40 1.40 18.26 16.49
C SER A 40 0.34 17.56 17.37
N GLY A 41 -0.84 17.35 16.87
CA GLY A 41 -1.93 16.73 17.63
C GLY A 41 -2.74 17.70 18.52
N TYR A 42 -2.63 19.03 18.31
CA TYR A 42 -3.47 19.99 19.00
C TYR A 42 -4.97 19.68 18.75
N GLY A 43 -5.77 19.79 19.80
CA GLY A 43 -7.16 19.35 19.84
C GLY A 43 -7.37 17.95 20.43
N LYS A 44 -6.31 17.16 20.63
CA LYS A 44 -6.44 15.88 21.33
C LYS A 44 -6.90 16.09 22.77
N THR A 45 -7.89 15.31 23.20
CA THR A 45 -8.43 15.33 24.57
C THR A 45 -8.29 13.96 25.21
N VAL A 46 -7.77 13.92 26.43
CA VAL A 46 -7.55 12.68 27.22
C VAL A 46 -7.95 12.95 28.67
N PHE A 47 -8.43 11.96 29.37
CA PHE A 47 -8.57 12.04 30.83
C PHE A 47 -7.21 11.87 31.52
N CYS A 48 -6.97 12.67 32.54
CA CYS A 48 -5.87 12.46 33.45
C CYS A 48 -6.18 11.22 34.32
N ASP A 49 -5.40 10.15 34.16
CA ASP A 49 -5.52 8.88 34.87
C ASP A 49 -4.50 8.71 36.00
N VAL A 50 -3.64 9.72 36.20
CA VAL A 50 -2.68 9.82 37.31
C VAL A 50 -3.15 10.80 38.38
N ASP A 51 -2.76 10.58 39.64
CA ASP A 51 -3.26 11.38 40.75
C ASP A 51 -2.86 12.85 40.65
N GLU A 52 -1.62 13.10 40.24
CA GLU A 52 -1.11 14.46 40.06
C GLU A 52 -0.08 14.49 38.91
N VAL A 53 -0.18 15.48 38.04
CA VAL A 53 0.78 15.71 36.95
C VAL A 53 1.01 17.19 36.71
N HIS A 54 2.26 17.60 36.53
CA HIS A 54 2.58 18.92 36.03
C HIS A 54 2.40 19.01 34.53
N ILE A 55 1.66 20.01 34.07
CA ILE A 55 1.37 20.26 32.65
C ILE A 55 2.16 21.46 32.13
N ALA A 56 2.77 21.31 30.93
CA ALA A 56 3.41 22.41 30.24
C ALA A 56 2.41 23.25 29.43
N ARG A 57 2.89 24.37 28.90
CA ARG A 57 2.11 25.36 28.13
C ARG A 57 1.38 24.82 26.89
N GLN A 58 1.71 23.64 26.44
CA GLN A 58 1.04 23.01 25.31
C GLN A 58 -0.21 22.23 25.68
N ILE A 59 -0.46 22.04 26.97
CA ILE A 59 -1.60 21.30 27.52
C ILE A 59 -2.41 22.23 28.42
N MET A 60 -3.72 22.17 28.28
CA MET A 60 -4.68 22.81 29.15
C MET A 60 -5.45 21.75 29.91
N ALA A 61 -5.61 21.92 31.22
CA ALA A 61 -6.44 21.07 32.05
C ALA A 61 -7.79 21.70 32.31
N ILE A 62 -8.87 21.00 31.96
CA ILE A 62 -10.23 21.35 32.33
C ILE A 62 -10.56 20.54 33.58
N LYS A 63 -10.71 21.27 34.68
CA LYS A 63 -10.84 20.69 36.01
C LYS A 63 -12.15 19.94 36.18
N GLN A 64 -12.07 18.80 36.85
CA GLN A 64 -13.23 17.99 37.16
C GLN A 64 -14.19 18.75 38.09
N MET A 65 -15.51 18.61 37.81
CA MET A 65 -16.59 19.08 38.66
C MET A 65 -17.55 17.91 38.96
N ASN A 66 -17.85 17.70 40.22
CA ASN A 66 -18.75 16.58 40.64
C ASN A 66 -20.17 16.70 40.13
N SER A 67 -20.64 17.94 39.86
CA SER A 67 -21.98 18.23 39.30
C SER A 67 -22.06 18.13 37.79
N LEU A 68 -20.99 17.76 37.10
CA LEU A 68 -20.90 17.67 35.64
C LEU A 68 -20.37 16.29 35.21
N ASN A 69 -20.95 15.74 34.16
CA ASN A 69 -20.38 14.53 33.54
C ASN A 69 -19.20 14.94 32.66
N MET A 70 -18.00 14.61 33.08
CA MET A 70 -16.78 14.98 32.38
C MET A 70 -16.63 14.26 31.02
N SER A 71 -17.18 13.06 30.83
CA SER A 71 -17.24 12.41 29.51
C SER A 71 -18.11 13.18 28.55
N PHE A 72 -19.27 13.70 28.99
CA PHE A 72 -20.09 14.57 28.17
C PHE A 72 -19.35 15.84 27.74
N THR A 73 -18.63 16.46 28.68
CA THR A 73 -17.80 17.64 28.38
C THR A 73 -16.69 17.31 27.37
N ARG A 74 -16.05 16.15 27.51
CA ARG A 74 -15.01 15.71 26.58
C ARG A 74 -15.57 15.48 25.17
N TYR A 75 -16.70 14.78 25.03
CA TYR A 75 -17.36 14.59 23.72
C TYR A 75 -17.81 15.89 23.11
N PHE A 76 -18.34 16.81 23.90
CA PHE A 76 -18.65 18.15 23.43
C PHE A 76 -17.43 18.88 22.87
N LEU A 77 -16.32 18.88 23.58
CA LEU A 77 -15.09 19.50 23.11
C LEU A 77 -14.58 18.86 21.81
N GLN A 78 -14.64 17.53 21.71
CA GLN A 78 -14.26 16.80 20.50
C GLN A 78 -15.14 17.18 19.31
N ALA A 79 -16.45 17.25 19.49
CA ALA A 79 -17.39 17.66 18.44
C ALA A 79 -17.17 19.11 17.98
N ASN A 80 -16.71 20.00 18.88
CA ASN A 80 -16.47 21.40 18.58
C ASN A 80 -15.01 21.73 18.22
N LEU A 81 -14.15 20.74 18.04
CA LEU A 81 -12.73 20.97 17.75
C LEU A 81 -12.49 21.79 16.48
N ILE A 82 -13.28 21.59 15.43
CA ILE A 82 -13.17 22.34 14.18
C ILE A 82 -13.40 23.82 14.44
N TYR A 83 -14.43 24.15 15.23
CA TYR A 83 -14.76 25.52 15.61
C TYR A 83 -13.67 26.14 16.52
N LEU A 84 -13.19 25.40 17.52
CA LEU A 84 -12.10 25.83 18.40
C LEU A 84 -10.80 26.08 17.61
N LYS A 85 -10.50 25.24 16.63
CA LYS A 85 -9.34 25.39 15.75
C LYS A 85 -9.47 26.59 14.81
N ALA A 86 -10.67 26.86 14.28
CA ALA A 86 -10.92 28.00 13.39
C ALA A 86 -10.77 29.35 14.10
N LYS A 87 -10.99 29.41 15.41
CA LYS A 87 -10.81 30.62 16.23
C LYS A 87 -9.36 30.89 16.65
N GLY A 88 -8.47 29.93 16.49
CA GLY A 88 -7.05 30.06 16.78
C GLY A 88 -6.40 31.13 15.91
N GLN A 89 -5.93 32.23 16.52
CA GLN A 89 -5.25 33.31 15.83
C GLN A 89 -3.73 33.16 15.99
N GLY A 90 -2.98 33.41 14.91
CA GLY A 90 -1.51 33.50 14.93
C GLY A 90 -0.79 32.63 13.93
N VAL A 91 0.50 32.89 13.75
CA VAL A 91 1.40 32.18 12.83
C VAL A 91 1.54 30.69 13.21
N ILE A 92 1.39 30.36 14.49
CA ILE A 92 1.39 28.97 14.98
C ILE A 92 -0.05 28.60 15.36
N PRO A 93 -0.66 27.63 14.65
CA PRO A 93 -2.01 27.18 14.99
C PRO A 93 -2.08 26.66 16.43
N GLY A 94 -3.11 27.08 17.16
CA GLY A 94 -3.31 26.65 18.53
C GLY A 94 -4.69 27.05 19.07
N ILE A 95 -5.12 26.37 20.13
CA ILE A 95 -6.34 26.67 20.86
C ILE A 95 -5.92 27.49 22.07
N ASP A 96 -6.38 28.74 22.15
CA ASP A 96 -6.13 29.58 23.32
C ASP A 96 -7.17 29.34 24.42
N ARG A 97 -6.86 29.79 25.63
CA ARG A 97 -7.72 29.63 26.80
C ARG A 97 -9.05 30.38 26.62
N ALA A 98 -9.03 31.57 26.02
CA ALA A 98 -10.22 32.40 25.82
C ALA A 98 -11.19 31.71 24.84
N SER A 99 -10.66 31.08 23.76
CA SER A 99 -11.49 30.34 22.83
C SER A 99 -12.22 29.17 23.48
N VAL A 100 -11.59 28.46 24.42
CA VAL A 100 -12.25 27.37 25.17
C VAL A 100 -13.29 27.90 26.14
N LEU A 101 -12.97 28.97 26.90
CA LEU A 101 -13.87 29.53 27.91
C LEU A 101 -15.13 30.17 27.30
N ASN A 102 -15.04 30.69 26.08
CA ASN A 102 -16.15 31.39 25.41
C ASN A 102 -16.98 30.47 24.51
N VAL A 103 -16.76 29.14 24.54
CA VAL A 103 -17.62 28.22 23.77
C VAL A 103 -18.99 28.11 24.44
N PRO A 104 -20.11 28.37 23.72
CA PRO A 104 -21.42 28.07 24.26
C PRO A 104 -21.57 26.57 24.55
N PHE A 105 -21.78 26.21 25.79
CA PHE A 105 -21.90 24.82 26.24
C PHE A 105 -23.36 24.49 26.52
N PRO A 106 -23.95 23.49 25.82
CA PRO A 106 -25.30 23.02 26.18
C PRO A 106 -25.20 22.26 27.50
N LEU A 107 -26.03 22.64 28.47
CA LEU A 107 -26.03 22.03 29.79
C LEU A 107 -27.30 21.23 30.06
N PRO A 108 -27.43 19.97 29.61
CA PRO A 108 -28.53 19.12 29.98
C PRO A 108 -28.50 18.77 31.48
N PRO A 109 -29.62 18.32 32.08
CA PRO A 109 -29.60 17.73 33.41
C PRO A 109 -28.58 16.58 33.53
N LEU A 110 -27.96 16.42 34.69
CA LEU A 110 -26.88 15.42 34.89
C LEU A 110 -27.28 13.98 34.51
N VAL A 111 -28.56 13.61 34.79
CA VAL A 111 -29.08 12.28 34.41
C VAL A 111 -29.13 12.13 32.88
N GLU A 112 -29.48 13.19 32.17
CA GLU A 112 -29.52 13.21 30.72
C GLU A 112 -28.10 13.14 30.12
N GLN A 113 -27.13 13.90 30.67
CA GLN A 113 -25.73 13.81 30.28
C GLN A 113 -25.21 12.35 30.36
N LYS A 114 -25.53 11.63 31.45
CA LYS A 114 -25.17 10.22 31.61
C LYS A 114 -25.80 9.34 30.55
N ARG A 115 -27.08 9.54 30.21
CA ARG A 115 -27.76 8.78 29.15
C ARG A 115 -27.16 9.04 27.76
N ILE A 116 -26.82 10.29 27.48
CA ILE A 116 -26.18 10.67 26.21
C ILE A 116 -24.83 9.99 26.09
N VAL A 117 -24.00 10.07 27.14
CA VAL A 117 -22.68 9.40 27.17
C VAL A 117 -22.82 7.89 26.98
N ALA A 118 -23.71 7.24 27.74
CA ALA A 118 -23.93 5.81 27.59
C ALA A 118 -24.34 5.41 26.17
N LYS A 119 -25.16 6.25 25.50
CA LYS A 119 -25.59 5.99 24.12
C LYS A 119 -24.44 6.20 23.10
N ILE A 120 -23.60 7.19 23.33
CA ILE A 120 -22.39 7.39 22.51
C ILE A 120 -21.45 6.18 22.64
N GLU A 121 -21.17 5.77 23.87
CA GLU A 121 -20.27 4.62 24.16
C GLU A 121 -20.84 3.29 23.65
N GLU A 122 -22.15 3.11 23.61
CA GLU A 122 -22.82 1.96 22.98
C GLU A 122 -22.59 1.96 21.44
N LEU A 123 -22.64 3.16 20.80
CA LEU A 123 -22.59 3.26 19.34
C LEU A 123 -21.19 3.27 18.76
N LEU A 124 -20.18 3.79 19.46
CA LEU A 124 -18.79 3.88 18.99
C LEU A 124 -18.24 2.53 18.48
N PRO A 125 -18.40 1.39 19.16
CA PRO A 125 -17.92 0.11 18.67
C PRO A 125 -18.54 -0.34 17.34
N TYR A 126 -19.76 0.10 17.02
CA TYR A 126 -20.37 -0.20 15.72
C TYR A 126 -19.73 0.62 14.60
N ILE A 127 -19.34 1.87 14.88
CA ILE A 127 -18.62 2.73 13.94
C ILE A 127 -17.27 2.12 13.63
N ASP A 128 -16.52 1.68 14.64
CA ASP A 128 -15.21 1.02 14.47
C ASP A 128 -15.33 -0.27 13.63
N ARG A 129 -16.35 -1.09 13.88
CA ARG A 129 -16.63 -2.29 13.07
C ARG A 129 -16.96 -1.95 11.62
N TYR A 130 -17.74 -0.90 11.41
CA TYR A 130 -18.08 -0.43 10.09
C TYR A 130 -16.83 0.04 9.33
N GLU A 131 -15.98 0.83 9.98
CA GLU A 131 -14.70 1.29 9.38
C GLU A 131 -13.78 0.12 9.01
N GLN A 132 -13.67 -0.88 9.89
CA GLN A 132 -12.90 -2.10 9.59
C GLN A 132 -13.48 -2.88 8.41
N ALA A 133 -14.79 -3.04 8.35
CA ALA A 133 -15.47 -3.72 7.24
C ALA A 133 -15.32 -2.96 5.93
N TRP A 134 -15.48 -1.62 5.97
CA TRP A 134 -15.28 -0.74 4.83
C TRP A 134 -13.84 -0.82 4.29
N SER A 135 -12.85 -0.69 5.18
CA SER A 135 -11.44 -0.78 4.81
C SER A 135 -11.07 -2.12 4.17
N LYS A 136 -11.68 -3.21 4.64
CA LYS A 136 -11.50 -4.53 4.01
C LYS A 136 -12.12 -4.56 2.62
N LEU A 137 -13.34 -4.07 2.47
CA LEU A 137 -14.03 -4.03 1.18
C LEU A 137 -13.26 -3.19 0.16
N GLU A 138 -12.77 -2.03 0.56
CA GLU A 138 -11.96 -1.16 -0.30
C GLU A 138 -10.66 -1.85 -0.76
N LYS A 139 -9.97 -2.55 0.14
CA LYS A 139 -8.79 -3.36 -0.21
C LYS A 139 -9.14 -4.49 -1.20
N PHE A 140 -10.27 -5.16 -1.01
CA PHE A 140 -10.72 -6.18 -1.95
C PHE A 140 -11.01 -5.57 -3.32
N ASN A 141 -11.79 -4.49 -3.37
CA ASN A 141 -12.16 -3.85 -4.63
C ASN A 141 -10.94 -3.32 -5.40
N SER A 142 -9.97 -2.74 -4.71
CA SER A 142 -8.75 -2.22 -5.35
C SER A 142 -7.85 -3.32 -5.90
N ARG A 143 -7.81 -4.49 -5.26
CA ARG A 143 -6.97 -5.62 -5.68
C ARG A 143 -7.68 -6.59 -6.63
N PHE A 144 -9.01 -6.60 -6.64
CA PHE A 144 -9.82 -7.56 -7.38
C PHE A 144 -9.41 -7.71 -8.86
N PRO A 145 -9.19 -6.62 -9.65
CA PRO A 145 -8.82 -6.77 -11.05
C PRO A 145 -7.50 -7.53 -11.26
N GLU A 146 -6.50 -7.27 -10.42
CA GLU A 146 -5.20 -7.93 -10.51
C GLU A 146 -5.27 -9.38 -9.99
N ASP A 147 -5.97 -9.62 -8.91
CA ASP A 147 -6.15 -10.95 -8.33
C ASP A 147 -6.98 -11.84 -9.28
N MET A 148 -8.03 -11.29 -9.91
CA MET A 148 -8.84 -11.98 -10.93
C MET A 148 -7.99 -12.36 -12.14
N LYS A 149 -7.20 -11.39 -12.66
CA LYS A 149 -6.29 -11.64 -13.79
C LYS A 149 -5.28 -12.74 -13.46
N ARG A 150 -4.68 -12.68 -12.27
CA ARG A 150 -3.74 -13.72 -11.82
C ARG A 150 -4.40 -15.08 -11.71
N SER A 151 -5.61 -15.13 -11.16
CA SER A 151 -6.40 -16.36 -11.05
C SER A 151 -6.71 -16.94 -12.43
N LEU A 152 -7.18 -16.12 -13.38
CA LEU A 152 -7.46 -16.56 -14.75
C LEU A 152 -6.20 -17.12 -15.44
N LEU A 153 -5.06 -16.44 -15.30
CA LEU A 153 -3.80 -16.93 -15.84
C LEU A 153 -3.38 -18.27 -15.19
N GLN A 154 -3.56 -18.38 -13.87
CA GLN A 154 -3.27 -19.63 -13.15
C GLN A 154 -4.16 -20.79 -13.64
N TYR A 155 -5.45 -20.56 -13.84
CA TYR A 155 -6.36 -21.55 -14.42
C TYR A 155 -5.97 -21.93 -15.85
N ALA A 156 -5.56 -20.94 -16.66
CA ALA A 156 -5.12 -21.17 -18.05
C ALA A 156 -3.89 -22.08 -18.12
N ILE A 157 -2.84 -21.77 -17.34
CA ILE A 157 -1.59 -22.56 -17.37
C ILE A 157 -1.74 -23.95 -16.73
N GLN A 158 -2.80 -24.19 -15.96
CA GLN A 158 -3.13 -25.51 -15.41
C GLN A 158 -4.09 -26.32 -16.33
N GLY A 159 -4.48 -25.78 -17.48
CA GLY A 159 -5.43 -26.41 -18.38
C GLY A 159 -6.86 -26.47 -17.85
N LYS A 160 -7.21 -25.67 -16.85
CA LYS A 160 -8.53 -25.64 -16.18
C LYS A 160 -9.47 -24.55 -16.71
N LEU A 161 -8.97 -23.65 -17.58
CA LEU A 161 -9.74 -22.52 -18.06
C LEU A 161 -10.71 -22.89 -19.18
N VAL A 162 -10.33 -23.87 -20.01
CA VAL A 162 -11.13 -24.38 -21.13
C VAL A 162 -11.24 -25.89 -21.04
N GLU A 163 -12.29 -26.44 -21.64
CA GLU A 163 -12.50 -27.86 -21.70
C GLU A 163 -11.45 -28.53 -22.61
N GLN A 164 -10.91 -29.67 -22.19
CA GLN A 164 -9.96 -30.46 -22.98
C GLN A 164 -10.73 -31.26 -24.03
N ARG A 165 -10.31 -31.19 -25.29
CA ARG A 165 -10.96 -31.86 -26.42
C ARG A 165 -10.04 -32.89 -27.05
N SER A 166 -10.47 -34.12 -27.12
CA SER A 166 -9.68 -35.24 -27.64
C SER A 166 -9.33 -35.10 -29.13
N GLU A 167 -10.15 -34.38 -29.89
CA GLU A 167 -9.94 -34.13 -31.34
C GLU A 167 -8.83 -33.11 -31.63
N GLU A 168 -8.35 -32.38 -30.63
CA GLU A 168 -7.26 -31.37 -30.77
C GLU A 168 -5.87 -32.01 -30.76
N GLY A 169 -5.75 -33.33 -30.53
CA GLY A 169 -4.48 -34.05 -30.46
C GLY A 169 -3.81 -33.97 -29.11
N THR A 170 -2.53 -34.35 -29.05
CA THR A 170 -1.76 -34.41 -27.82
C THR A 170 -0.51 -33.53 -27.89
N ALA A 171 -0.02 -33.12 -26.70
CA ALA A 171 1.26 -32.39 -26.61
C ALA A 171 2.45 -33.24 -27.07
N GLU A 172 2.35 -34.58 -27.03
CA GLU A 172 3.39 -35.47 -27.56
C GLU A 172 3.54 -35.30 -29.06
N GLU A 173 2.42 -35.34 -29.80
CA GLU A 173 2.42 -35.15 -31.26
C GLU A 173 2.96 -33.78 -31.67
N LEU A 174 2.54 -32.73 -30.95
CA LEU A 174 3.07 -31.38 -31.16
C LEU A 174 4.57 -31.30 -30.87
N PHE A 175 5.03 -31.90 -29.78
CA PHE A 175 6.43 -31.93 -29.41
C PHE A 175 7.30 -32.63 -30.48
N GLU A 176 6.85 -33.76 -31.01
CA GLU A 176 7.54 -34.42 -32.13
C GLU A 176 7.65 -33.52 -33.37
N GLN A 177 6.60 -32.81 -33.73
CA GLN A 177 6.61 -31.85 -34.82
C GLN A 177 7.65 -30.74 -34.60
N ILE A 178 7.68 -30.15 -33.39
CA ILE A 178 8.67 -29.14 -33.01
C ILE A 178 10.11 -29.72 -33.12
N GLN A 179 10.36 -30.94 -32.64
CA GLN A 179 11.65 -31.56 -32.71
C GLN A 179 12.08 -31.84 -34.18
N LYS A 180 11.17 -32.27 -35.03
CA LYS A 180 11.44 -32.45 -36.47
C LYS A 180 11.82 -31.12 -37.14
N GLU A 181 11.12 -30.05 -36.79
CA GLU A 181 11.45 -28.71 -37.29
C GLU A 181 12.81 -28.22 -36.81
N LYS A 182 13.12 -28.36 -35.51
CA LYS A 182 14.44 -28.00 -34.95
C LYS A 182 15.55 -28.78 -35.65
N HIS A 183 15.39 -30.07 -35.86
CA HIS A 183 16.37 -30.90 -36.57
C HIS A 183 16.60 -30.41 -38.01
N ARG A 184 15.54 -29.99 -38.72
CA ARG A 184 15.65 -29.39 -40.05
C ARG A 184 16.47 -28.10 -40.02
N LEU A 185 16.15 -27.18 -39.08
CA LEU A 185 16.87 -25.91 -38.93
C LEU A 185 18.34 -26.09 -38.57
N ILE A 186 18.69 -27.13 -37.79
CA ILE A 186 20.08 -27.48 -37.48
C ILE A 186 20.80 -27.98 -38.73
N LYS A 187 20.17 -28.86 -39.56
CA LYS A 187 20.73 -29.36 -40.82
C LYS A 187 20.97 -28.22 -41.81
N GLU A 188 20.04 -27.26 -41.87
CA GLU A 188 20.13 -26.03 -42.70
C GLU A 188 21.15 -25.02 -42.14
N LYS A 189 21.81 -25.32 -41.01
CA LYS A 189 22.77 -24.40 -40.31
C LYS A 189 22.15 -23.06 -39.89
N LYS A 190 20.84 -22.97 -39.78
CA LYS A 190 20.12 -21.78 -39.30
C LYS A 190 20.22 -21.61 -37.78
N ILE A 191 20.31 -22.74 -37.06
CA ILE A 191 20.45 -22.73 -35.60
C ILE A 191 21.58 -23.69 -35.19
N LYS A 192 22.18 -23.41 -34.04
CA LYS A 192 23.24 -24.27 -33.47
C LYS A 192 22.64 -25.42 -32.69
N LYS A 193 23.27 -26.58 -32.72
CA LYS A 193 22.89 -27.71 -31.86
C LYS A 193 23.27 -27.37 -30.40
N GLU A 194 22.34 -27.39 -29.53
CA GLU A 194 22.52 -27.18 -28.09
C GLU A 194 22.74 -28.51 -27.36
N LYS A 195 23.31 -28.44 -26.15
CA LYS A 195 23.44 -29.62 -25.29
C LYS A 195 22.08 -29.98 -24.71
N PRO A 196 21.73 -31.28 -24.68
CA PRO A 196 20.48 -31.68 -24.04
C PRO A 196 20.47 -31.32 -22.54
N LEU A 197 19.34 -30.86 -22.06
CA LEU A 197 19.11 -30.63 -20.63
C LEU A 197 18.67 -31.94 -19.94
N PRO A 198 18.87 -32.07 -18.63
CA PRO A 198 18.38 -33.21 -17.87
C PRO A 198 16.85 -33.31 -17.92
N GLU A 199 16.33 -34.50 -17.73
CA GLU A 199 14.91 -34.76 -17.63
C GLU A 199 14.28 -33.93 -16.50
N ILE A 200 13.00 -33.57 -16.68
CA ILE A 200 12.23 -32.79 -15.69
C ILE A 200 11.81 -33.73 -14.56
N THR A 201 12.27 -33.45 -13.36
CA THR A 201 11.90 -34.22 -12.16
C THR A 201 10.53 -33.76 -11.62
N ASP A 202 9.90 -34.59 -10.80
CA ASP A 202 8.60 -34.25 -10.21
C ASP A 202 8.68 -33.03 -9.31
N ASP A 203 9.81 -32.80 -8.64
CA ASP A 203 10.04 -31.61 -7.78
C ASP A 203 10.09 -30.30 -8.57
N GLU A 204 10.37 -30.37 -9.88
CA GLU A 204 10.38 -29.21 -10.76
C GLU A 204 8.98 -28.85 -11.31
N LYS A 205 7.98 -29.72 -11.13
CA LYS A 205 6.62 -29.53 -11.62
C LYS A 205 5.81 -28.75 -10.56
N PRO A 206 5.48 -27.47 -10.76
CA PRO A 206 4.84 -26.66 -9.74
C PRO A 206 3.34 -26.95 -9.52
N PHE A 207 2.70 -27.69 -10.43
CA PHE A 207 1.29 -28.07 -10.41
C PHE A 207 1.00 -29.20 -11.39
N ASP A 208 -0.17 -29.83 -11.24
CA ASP A 208 -0.64 -30.86 -12.16
C ASP A 208 -1.21 -30.23 -13.43
N ILE A 209 -1.00 -30.91 -14.56
CA ILE A 209 -1.49 -30.53 -15.88
C ILE A 209 -2.40 -31.64 -16.43
N PRO A 210 -3.27 -31.36 -17.43
CA PRO A 210 -4.07 -32.39 -18.11
C PRO A 210 -3.22 -33.51 -18.72
N GLU A 211 -3.77 -34.71 -18.85
CA GLU A 211 -3.07 -35.85 -19.45
C GLU A 211 -2.66 -35.63 -20.91
N SER A 212 -3.43 -34.79 -21.64
CA SER A 212 -3.10 -34.41 -23.02
C SER A 212 -1.92 -33.45 -23.12
N TRP A 213 -1.44 -32.86 -21.99
CA TRP A 213 -0.34 -31.92 -21.94
C TRP A 213 0.99 -32.62 -21.56
N LYS A 214 2.10 -31.93 -21.82
CA LYS A 214 3.45 -32.43 -21.51
C LYS A 214 4.33 -31.33 -20.92
N TRP A 215 5.05 -31.65 -19.86
CA TRP A 215 6.11 -30.80 -19.37
C TRP A 215 7.37 -30.89 -20.27
N VAL A 216 7.82 -29.75 -20.77
CA VAL A 216 9.03 -29.66 -21.62
C VAL A 216 9.91 -28.50 -21.18
N ARG A 217 11.19 -28.53 -21.49
CA ARG A 217 12.08 -27.41 -21.28
C ARG A 217 11.83 -26.32 -22.34
N ILE A 218 11.91 -25.03 -21.95
CA ILE A 218 11.80 -23.92 -22.91
C ILE A 218 12.83 -24.08 -24.05
N GLN A 219 14.02 -24.59 -23.73
CA GLN A 219 15.03 -24.91 -24.74
C GLN A 219 14.49 -25.87 -25.82
N ASP A 220 13.64 -26.84 -25.47
CA ASP A 220 13.15 -27.84 -26.41
C ASP A 220 12.16 -27.27 -27.44
N ILE A 221 11.45 -26.21 -27.06
CA ILE A 221 10.42 -25.56 -27.89
C ILE A 221 10.84 -24.19 -28.43
N SER A 222 12.02 -23.71 -28.08
CA SER A 222 12.59 -22.47 -28.65
C SER A 222 13.74 -22.80 -29.60
N TRP A 223 13.90 -21.99 -30.63
CA TRP A 223 15.01 -22.15 -31.57
C TRP A 223 16.12 -21.12 -31.34
N PHE A 224 15.84 -20.04 -30.62
CA PHE A 224 16.80 -19.01 -30.27
C PHE A 224 16.34 -18.22 -29.05
N ILE A 225 17.18 -18.11 -28.04
CA ILE A 225 17.00 -17.23 -26.89
C ILE A 225 18.34 -16.56 -26.62
N ASP A 226 18.39 -15.24 -26.63
CA ASP A 226 19.58 -14.48 -26.29
C ASP A 226 19.20 -13.17 -25.59
N ALA A 227 20.15 -12.59 -24.89
CA ALA A 227 19.98 -11.31 -24.22
C ALA A 227 20.44 -10.17 -25.14
N GLY A 228 19.70 -9.08 -25.15
CA GLY A 228 20.07 -7.85 -25.84
C GLY A 228 21.41 -7.29 -25.34
N LYS A 229 22.12 -6.57 -26.20
CA LYS A 229 23.34 -5.83 -25.84
C LYS A 229 23.02 -4.35 -25.69
N SER A 230 23.65 -3.70 -24.72
CA SER A 230 23.50 -2.25 -24.48
C SER A 230 24.79 -1.52 -24.86
N PRO A 231 25.00 -1.23 -26.15
CA PRO A 231 26.16 -0.45 -26.60
C PRO A 231 26.05 1.00 -26.11
N LYS A 232 27.16 1.72 -26.13
CA LYS A 232 27.18 3.16 -25.88
C LYS A 232 26.55 3.89 -27.09
N CYS A 233 25.26 4.14 -27.03
CA CYS A 233 24.51 4.81 -28.08
C CYS A 233 24.47 6.33 -27.89
N ASN A 234 24.32 7.06 -29.00
CA ASN A 234 23.97 8.47 -28.96
C ASN A 234 22.55 8.65 -28.40
N LYS A 235 22.31 9.74 -27.65
CA LYS A 235 21.00 10.00 -27.05
C LYS A 235 19.93 10.45 -28.05
N GLN A 236 20.26 10.51 -29.34
CA GLN A 236 19.33 10.93 -30.39
C GLN A 236 18.43 9.73 -30.78
N PRO A 237 17.15 9.99 -31.09
CA PRO A 237 16.28 8.97 -31.66
C PRO A 237 16.74 8.59 -33.06
N VAL A 238 16.41 7.39 -33.51
CA VAL A 238 16.70 6.89 -34.86
C VAL A 238 15.95 7.71 -35.89
N CYS A 239 16.67 8.09 -36.99
CA CYS A 239 16.07 8.64 -38.17
C CYS A 239 15.98 7.58 -39.27
N ASP A 240 15.23 7.88 -40.37
CA ASP A 240 15.00 6.95 -41.48
C ASP A 240 16.29 6.28 -41.96
N LYS A 241 16.26 4.95 -42.08
CA LYS A 241 17.36 4.06 -42.51
C LYS A 241 18.52 3.81 -41.52
N GLU A 242 18.42 4.28 -40.28
CA GLU A 242 19.39 3.98 -39.24
C GLU A 242 18.94 2.81 -38.35
N TRP A 243 19.90 2.11 -37.77
CA TRP A 243 19.61 1.08 -36.75
C TRP A 243 19.66 1.67 -35.36
N GLY A 244 18.73 1.27 -34.52
CA GLY A 244 18.66 1.71 -33.14
C GLY A 244 18.58 0.60 -32.12
N VAL A 245 18.88 0.95 -30.88
CA VAL A 245 18.62 0.11 -29.72
C VAL A 245 17.31 0.54 -29.08
N ILE A 246 16.42 -0.41 -28.91
CA ILE A 246 15.19 -0.24 -28.14
C ILE A 246 15.56 -0.09 -26.67
N THR A 247 15.05 0.96 -26.01
CA THR A 247 15.25 1.16 -24.57
C THR A 247 14.21 0.40 -23.77
N THR A 248 14.49 0.14 -22.49
CA THR A 248 13.51 -0.51 -21.59
C THR A 248 12.21 0.29 -21.45
N THR A 249 12.26 1.60 -21.66
CA THR A 249 11.08 2.49 -21.67
C THR A 249 10.18 2.30 -22.88
N ALA A 250 10.64 1.62 -23.94
CA ALA A 250 9.81 1.28 -25.09
C ALA A 250 8.77 0.20 -24.75
N ILE A 251 9.08 -0.64 -23.77
CA ILE A 251 8.19 -1.75 -23.37
C ILE A 251 7.28 -1.24 -22.24
N GLN A 252 6.04 -0.93 -22.61
CA GLN A 252 5.03 -0.45 -21.68
C GLN A 252 4.02 -1.56 -21.35
N LYS A 253 3.20 -1.35 -20.29
CA LYS A 253 2.15 -2.30 -19.93
C LYS A 253 1.06 -2.35 -21.03
N GLY A 254 1.13 -3.36 -21.89
CA GLY A 254 0.12 -3.62 -22.93
C GLY A 254 0.36 -2.97 -24.29
N PHE A 255 1.45 -2.20 -24.46
CA PHE A 255 1.82 -1.64 -25.75
C PHE A 255 3.35 -1.42 -25.87
N PHE A 256 3.80 -1.27 -27.08
CA PHE A 256 5.20 -0.99 -27.43
C PHE A 256 5.31 0.43 -28.02
N ASP A 257 6.21 1.25 -27.46
CA ASP A 257 6.48 2.60 -27.93
C ASP A 257 7.78 2.63 -28.78
N GLU A 258 7.64 2.57 -30.08
CA GLU A 258 8.75 2.55 -31.05
C GLU A 258 9.65 3.80 -30.99
N LYS A 259 9.13 4.91 -30.49
CA LYS A 259 9.88 6.18 -30.37
C LYS A 259 10.93 6.16 -29.25
N GLN A 260 10.86 5.20 -28.35
CA GLN A 260 11.81 5.03 -27.24
C GLN A 260 13.01 4.21 -27.67
N ASN A 261 13.83 4.77 -28.58
CA ASN A 261 15.01 4.15 -29.13
C ASN A 261 16.22 5.10 -29.09
N LYS A 262 17.42 4.61 -29.41
CA LYS A 262 18.67 5.36 -29.52
C LYS A 262 19.47 4.85 -30.71
N VAL A 263 20.10 5.73 -31.49
CA VAL A 263 20.92 5.36 -32.63
C VAL A 263 22.12 4.52 -32.21
N LEU A 264 22.33 3.38 -32.89
CA LEU A 264 23.49 2.52 -32.71
C LEU A 264 24.78 3.20 -33.21
N PRO A 265 25.94 2.94 -32.57
CA PRO A 265 27.24 3.34 -33.15
C PRO A 265 27.45 2.70 -34.51
N GLN A 266 28.12 3.42 -35.42
CA GLN A 266 28.33 2.98 -36.81
C GLN A 266 29.18 1.69 -36.90
N ASP A 267 30.04 1.45 -35.92
CA ASP A 267 30.92 0.26 -35.82
C ASP A 267 30.26 -0.93 -35.15
N PHE A 268 28.99 -0.81 -34.75
CA PHE A 268 28.29 -1.90 -34.05
C PHE A 268 27.86 -2.99 -35.02
N VAL A 269 28.34 -4.20 -34.79
CA VAL A 269 27.96 -5.40 -35.60
C VAL A 269 26.58 -5.89 -35.13
N ILE A 270 25.60 -5.75 -36.02
CA ILE A 270 24.23 -6.16 -35.77
C ILE A 270 24.10 -7.68 -35.94
N ASN A 271 23.52 -8.36 -34.94
CA ASN A 271 23.15 -9.76 -35.08
C ASN A 271 21.80 -9.86 -35.84
N PRO A 272 21.76 -10.50 -37.03
CA PRO A 272 20.55 -10.61 -37.82
C PRO A 272 19.37 -11.27 -37.08
N LEU A 273 19.64 -12.14 -36.12
CA LEU A 273 18.61 -12.83 -35.31
C LEU A 273 17.98 -11.94 -34.24
N MET A 274 18.57 -10.79 -33.95
CA MET A 274 18.11 -9.83 -32.94
C MET A 274 17.47 -8.57 -33.57
N GLN A 275 17.23 -8.60 -34.87
CA GLN A 275 16.59 -7.49 -35.59
C GLN A 275 15.09 -7.54 -35.43
N VAL A 276 14.50 -6.42 -35.10
CA VAL A 276 13.06 -6.20 -35.11
C VAL A 276 12.78 -5.08 -36.12
N HIS A 277 11.98 -5.38 -37.14
CA HIS A 277 11.44 -4.38 -38.07
C HIS A 277 10.16 -3.81 -37.44
N ILE A 278 10.18 -2.52 -37.19
CA ILE A 278 9.04 -1.77 -36.61
C ILE A 278 8.38 -0.99 -37.72
#